data_b3f8896e25b756c1ce33611962aa505c
#
_entry.id   b3f8896e25b756c1ce33611962aa505c
#
_cell.length_a   1.000
_cell.length_b   1.000
_cell.length_c   1.000
_cell.angle_alpha   90.00
_cell.angle_beta   90.00
_cell.angle_gamma   90.00
#
_symmetry.space_group_name_H-M   'P 1'
#
loop_
_entity.id
_entity.type
_entity.pdbx_description
1 polymer ?
#
loop_
_entity_poly.entity_id
_entity_poly.type
_entity_poly.pdbx_seq_one_letter_code
_entity_poly.pdbx_strand_id
1 'polypeptide(L)'
;MKYVKATEVHEEDRHEATAVIRLTERMEVLSSAPLHGGHAVTDTLFIMQVPHDFHDPDYLGLLKAKSRQYGLPEDAVGFMTAAEVKYVFSTAEPEVAGCKVFVAATAGVTNCVEAGQELKDWDRKEARSQEIYRKLVAGTINIIAVSPVPLADSAKVNLFIPLVEAKTLGMRDIGYHETGTTSDAMAVVSPRGELGEPFAGTGVPLGLAVARGVRQAVAECLRKRGERPKPQDALVMLAAAGVPASDMWDCASVLGLGDQQQADFLEKLAVMAVDPDVCALIIGALAAGQASHKQLLCNQDGDPDSLTDGTLSCLLAGRISEQRGEDAAMDLENMRPLKGRKISRAVEAAAYGLVAGVTAIITGENEE
;
A
#
# COMPACT_ATOMS: atom_id res chain seq x y z
N MET A 1 14.83 24.74 -5.00
CA MET A 1 16.08 23.96 -4.78
C MET A 1 17.16 24.37 -5.76
N LYS A 2 18.47 24.13 -5.45
CA LYS A 2 19.61 24.58 -6.29
C LYS A 2 19.57 24.05 -7.73
N TYR A 3 19.19 22.81 -7.93
CA TYR A 3 19.25 22.12 -9.23
C TYR A 3 17.92 21.96 -9.97
N VAL A 4 16.80 22.35 -9.38
CA VAL A 4 15.50 22.34 -10.07
C VAL A 4 15.18 23.77 -10.50
N LYS A 5 15.10 23.97 -11.82
CA LYS A 5 14.83 25.27 -12.44
C LYS A 5 13.32 25.57 -12.46
N ALA A 6 12.53 24.57 -12.85
CA ALA A 6 11.08 24.69 -12.94
C ALA A 6 10.40 23.32 -12.87
N THR A 7 9.17 23.32 -12.39
CA THR A 7 8.21 22.24 -12.56
C THR A 7 6.98 22.82 -13.25
N GLU A 8 6.56 22.21 -14.33
CA GLU A 8 5.46 22.67 -15.17
C GLU A 8 4.47 21.53 -15.35
N VAL A 9 3.16 21.81 -15.34
CA VAL A 9 2.14 20.84 -15.73
C VAL A 9 1.46 21.36 -16.97
N HIS A 10 1.66 20.68 -18.09
CA HIS A 10 1.02 20.96 -19.35
C HIS A 10 -0.28 20.16 -19.41
N GLU A 11 -1.37 20.82 -19.64
CA GLU A 11 -2.70 20.24 -19.74
C GLU A 11 -3.22 20.39 -21.17
N GLU A 12 -3.61 19.28 -21.80
CA GLU A 12 -4.19 19.28 -23.15
C GLU A 12 -5.70 19.12 -23.09
N ASP A 13 -6.15 18.16 -22.29
CA ASP A 13 -7.57 17.96 -21.98
C ASP A 13 -7.74 17.33 -20.59
N ARG A 14 -8.95 16.85 -20.31
CA ARG A 14 -9.33 16.29 -19.02
C ARG A 14 -8.57 14.99 -18.69
N HIS A 15 -8.03 14.30 -19.70
CA HIS A 15 -7.40 12.98 -19.59
C HIS A 15 -5.94 12.99 -20.03
N GLU A 16 -5.44 14.12 -20.49
CA GLU A 16 -4.06 14.25 -20.96
C GLU A 16 -3.38 15.44 -20.28
N ALA A 17 -2.45 15.12 -19.42
CA ALA A 17 -1.57 16.09 -18.78
C ALA A 17 -0.15 15.53 -18.69
N THR A 18 0.84 16.40 -18.71
CA THR A 18 2.26 16.02 -18.58
C THR A 18 2.94 16.94 -17.58
N ALA A 19 3.50 16.36 -16.53
CA ALA A 19 4.39 17.08 -15.62
C ALA A 19 5.82 17.06 -16.18
N VAL A 20 6.46 18.23 -16.27
CA VAL A 20 7.83 18.40 -16.73
C VAL A 20 8.67 18.97 -15.60
N ILE A 21 9.80 18.35 -15.33
CA ILE A 21 10.80 18.81 -14.35
C ILE A 21 12.04 19.22 -15.13
N ARG A 22 12.38 20.53 -15.09
CA ARG A 22 13.58 21.07 -15.72
C ARG A 22 14.64 21.32 -14.67
N LEU A 23 15.82 20.80 -14.94
CA LEU A 23 17.00 20.99 -14.10
C LEU A 23 17.79 22.23 -14.56
N THR A 24 18.64 22.75 -13.70
CA THR A 24 19.49 23.93 -14.03
C THR A 24 20.69 23.56 -14.91
N GLU A 25 21.04 22.28 -14.95
CA GLU A 25 22.17 21.72 -15.71
C GLU A 25 21.89 20.25 -16.06
N ARG A 26 22.69 19.68 -16.95
CA ARG A 26 22.61 18.26 -17.27
C ARG A 26 23.15 17.43 -16.12
N MET A 27 22.29 16.59 -15.55
CA MET A 27 22.56 15.74 -14.39
C MET A 27 22.54 14.26 -14.78
N GLU A 28 23.18 13.46 -13.97
CA GLU A 28 23.11 12.00 -14.07
C GLU A 28 21.81 11.50 -13.50
N VAL A 29 21.17 10.56 -14.20
CA VAL A 29 19.93 9.92 -13.83
C VAL A 29 20.11 8.42 -13.83
N LEU A 30 19.71 7.76 -12.75
CA LEU A 30 19.51 6.32 -12.71
C LEU A 30 18.01 6.07 -12.48
N SER A 31 17.35 5.37 -13.41
CA SER A 31 15.89 5.22 -13.33
C SER A 31 15.36 3.91 -13.90
N SER A 32 14.15 3.55 -13.49
CA SER A 32 13.30 2.51 -14.12
C SER A 32 12.29 3.11 -15.11
N ALA A 33 12.52 4.32 -15.62
CA ALA A 33 11.64 4.97 -16.58
C ALA A 33 11.53 4.16 -17.89
N PRO A 34 10.35 4.09 -18.55
CA PRO A 34 10.22 3.42 -19.84
C PRO A 34 10.98 4.11 -20.96
N LEU A 35 11.08 5.44 -20.97
CA LEU A 35 11.88 6.16 -21.98
C LEU A 35 13.21 6.64 -21.36
N HIS A 36 14.32 6.23 -21.93
CA HIS A 36 15.70 6.53 -21.50
C HIS A 36 15.96 6.11 -20.03
N GLY A 37 15.34 4.99 -19.59
CA GLY A 37 15.65 4.37 -18.31
C GLY A 37 17.05 3.76 -18.25
N GLY A 38 17.45 3.29 -17.07
CA GLY A 38 18.82 2.93 -16.77
C GLY A 38 19.67 4.17 -16.48
N HIS A 39 20.91 4.21 -16.96
CA HIS A 39 21.78 5.39 -16.87
C HIS A 39 21.49 6.39 -18.00
N ALA A 40 21.23 7.62 -17.63
CA ALA A 40 21.05 8.73 -18.57
C ALA A 40 21.74 10.01 -18.08
N VAL A 41 21.94 10.97 -18.97
CA VAL A 41 22.40 12.32 -18.64
C VAL A 41 21.48 13.32 -19.33
N THR A 42 20.67 14.02 -18.57
CA THR A 42 19.67 14.96 -19.09
C THR A 42 19.48 16.16 -18.15
N ASP A 43 18.88 17.21 -18.65
CA ASP A 43 18.38 18.34 -17.86
C ASP A 43 16.85 18.32 -17.72
N THR A 44 16.18 17.28 -18.27
CA THR A 44 14.72 17.26 -18.33
C THR A 44 14.18 15.85 -18.05
N LEU A 45 13.22 15.77 -17.11
CA LEU A 45 12.42 14.57 -16.86
C LEU A 45 10.94 14.93 -17.02
N PHE A 46 10.13 13.97 -17.41
CA PHE A 46 8.68 14.19 -17.52
C PHE A 46 7.87 12.97 -17.14
N ILE A 47 6.62 13.20 -16.69
CA ILE A 47 5.64 12.17 -16.37
C ILE A 47 4.41 12.44 -17.23
N MET A 48 4.15 11.57 -18.19
CA MET A 48 3.01 11.66 -19.11
C MET A 48 1.81 10.91 -18.56
N GLN A 49 0.65 11.56 -18.51
CA GLN A 49 -0.61 10.90 -18.25
C GLN A 49 -1.06 10.10 -19.46
N VAL A 50 -1.59 8.91 -19.21
CA VAL A 50 -2.25 8.04 -20.20
C VAL A 50 -3.65 7.68 -19.71
N PRO A 51 -4.58 7.31 -20.60
CA PRO A 51 -5.90 6.82 -20.21
C PRO A 51 -5.82 5.58 -19.28
N HIS A 52 -6.85 5.37 -18.48
CA HIS A 52 -6.93 4.23 -17.55
C HIS A 52 -6.94 2.87 -18.25
N ASP A 53 -7.40 2.80 -19.48
CA ASP A 53 -7.44 1.62 -20.34
C ASP A 53 -6.31 1.59 -21.37
N PHE A 54 -5.26 2.34 -21.13
CA PHE A 54 -4.10 2.42 -22.01
C PHE A 54 -3.46 1.06 -22.25
N HIS A 55 -3.25 0.73 -23.52
CA HIS A 55 -2.66 -0.55 -23.97
C HIS A 55 -1.92 -0.45 -25.30
N ASP A 56 -1.38 0.71 -25.63
CA ASP A 56 -0.63 0.89 -26.86
C ASP A 56 0.71 0.12 -26.80
N PRO A 57 0.96 -0.85 -27.70
CA PRO A 57 2.23 -1.56 -27.75
C PRO A 57 3.41 -0.65 -28.14
N ASP A 58 3.17 0.48 -28.83
CA ASP A 58 4.19 1.50 -29.16
C ASP A 58 4.23 2.65 -28.11
N TYR A 59 4.17 2.29 -26.84
CA TYR A 59 4.27 3.28 -25.75
C TYR A 59 5.55 4.13 -25.83
N LEU A 60 6.65 3.60 -26.38
CA LEU A 60 7.89 4.35 -26.59
C LEU A 60 7.73 5.40 -27.69
N GLY A 61 7.06 5.05 -28.80
CA GLY A 61 6.72 6.01 -29.85
C GLY A 61 5.85 7.14 -29.34
N LEU A 62 4.86 6.81 -28.50
CA LEU A 62 3.99 7.78 -27.85
C LEU A 62 4.75 8.73 -26.92
N LEU A 63 5.62 8.22 -26.05
CA LEU A 63 6.46 9.05 -25.17
C LEU A 63 7.37 9.99 -25.98
N LYS A 64 7.99 9.51 -27.06
CA LYS A 64 8.81 10.32 -27.96
C LYS A 64 7.99 11.40 -28.69
N ALA A 65 6.78 11.05 -29.13
CA ALA A 65 5.88 12.00 -29.78
C ALA A 65 5.47 13.13 -28.80
N LYS A 66 5.11 12.77 -27.57
CA LYS A 66 4.78 13.72 -26.52
C LYS A 66 5.96 14.61 -26.14
N SER A 67 7.15 14.04 -26.01
CA SER A 67 8.40 14.81 -25.78
C SER A 67 8.63 15.86 -26.87
N ARG A 68 8.46 15.50 -28.15
CA ARG A 68 8.59 16.44 -29.27
C ARG A 68 7.50 17.51 -29.26
N GLN A 69 6.26 17.16 -28.94
CA GLN A 69 5.13 18.08 -28.87
C GLN A 69 5.40 19.22 -27.89
N TYR A 70 6.04 18.93 -26.75
CA TYR A 70 6.41 19.95 -25.75
C TYR A 70 7.80 20.55 -25.98
N GLY A 71 8.48 20.23 -27.08
CA GLY A 71 9.83 20.72 -27.36
C GLY A 71 10.85 20.31 -26.30
N LEU A 72 10.68 19.11 -25.71
CA LEU A 72 11.64 18.58 -24.73
C LEU A 72 12.88 18.06 -25.44
N PRO A 73 14.06 18.02 -24.77
CA PRO A 73 15.28 17.44 -25.34
C PRO A 73 15.07 15.98 -25.76
N GLU A 74 15.82 15.55 -26.79
CA GLU A 74 15.71 14.15 -27.27
C GLU A 74 16.12 13.11 -26.23
N ASP A 75 16.94 13.50 -25.27
CA ASP A 75 17.42 12.67 -24.16
C ASP A 75 16.60 12.84 -22.87
N ALA A 76 15.45 13.50 -22.91
CA ALA A 76 14.57 13.63 -21.77
C ALA A 76 14.13 12.25 -21.26
N VAL A 77 14.19 12.05 -19.94
CA VAL A 77 13.76 10.80 -19.29
C VAL A 77 12.26 10.84 -19.05
N GLY A 78 11.53 9.86 -19.62
CA GLY A 78 10.08 9.88 -19.64
C GLY A 78 9.42 8.73 -18.87
N PHE A 79 8.45 9.10 -18.02
CA PHE A 79 7.59 8.21 -17.25
C PHE A 79 6.17 8.25 -17.79
N MET A 80 5.38 7.24 -17.42
CA MET A 80 3.96 7.13 -17.73
C MET A 80 3.15 6.89 -16.46
N THR A 81 1.92 7.40 -16.44
CA THR A 81 0.97 7.15 -15.34
C THR A 81 -0.47 7.26 -15.85
N ALA A 82 -1.36 6.44 -15.31
CA ALA A 82 -2.79 6.65 -15.47
C ALA A 82 -3.39 7.53 -14.35
N ALA A 83 -2.59 7.96 -13.39
CA ALA A 83 -3.02 8.95 -12.41
C ALA A 83 -3.21 10.31 -13.07
N GLU A 84 -4.23 11.05 -12.64
CA GLU A 84 -4.57 12.38 -13.19
C GLU A 84 -3.49 13.42 -12.81
N VAL A 85 -2.42 13.53 -13.60
CA VAL A 85 -1.22 14.33 -13.33
C VAL A 85 -1.55 15.75 -12.90
N LYS A 86 -2.54 16.39 -13.53
CA LYS A 86 -2.97 17.75 -13.19
C LYS A 86 -3.30 17.92 -11.70
N TYR A 87 -3.94 16.93 -11.11
CA TYR A 87 -4.43 17.00 -9.75
C TYR A 87 -3.48 16.38 -8.74
N VAL A 88 -2.84 15.27 -9.10
CA VAL A 88 -2.05 14.49 -8.15
C VAL A 88 -0.58 14.88 -8.10
N PHE A 89 -0.02 15.49 -9.14
CA PHE A 89 1.40 15.86 -9.14
C PHE A 89 1.74 16.66 -7.88
N SER A 90 2.71 16.15 -7.14
CA SER A 90 3.12 16.73 -5.85
C SER A 90 4.63 16.78 -5.74
N THR A 91 5.12 17.82 -5.07
CA THR A 91 6.54 18.01 -4.81
C THR A 91 6.80 18.22 -3.33
N ALA A 92 8.01 17.86 -2.87
CA ALA A 92 8.48 18.12 -1.53
C ALA A 92 9.97 18.53 -1.55
N GLU A 93 10.35 19.43 -0.65
CA GLU A 93 11.72 19.92 -0.52
C GLU A 93 12.20 19.82 0.94
N PRO A 94 12.26 18.62 1.53
CA PRO A 94 12.72 18.47 2.89
C PRO A 94 14.23 18.75 3.01
N GLU A 95 14.62 19.16 4.21
CA GLU A 95 16.01 19.41 4.58
C GLU A 95 16.34 18.63 5.86
N VAL A 96 17.51 18.00 5.89
CA VAL A 96 18.06 17.30 7.05
C VAL A 96 19.55 17.63 7.15
N ALA A 97 19.93 18.20 8.29
CA ALA A 97 21.32 18.57 8.57
C ALA A 97 22.00 19.35 7.41
N GLY A 98 21.29 20.31 6.82
CA GLY A 98 21.76 21.12 5.70
C GLY A 98 21.67 20.44 4.32
N CYS A 99 21.28 19.18 4.25
CA CYS A 99 21.05 18.47 2.99
C CYS A 99 19.61 18.68 2.54
N LYS A 100 19.36 19.60 1.62
CA LYS A 100 18.05 19.88 1.03
C LYS A 100 17.88 19.14 -0.28
N VAL A 101 16.90 18.26 -0.38
CA VAL A 101 16.57 17.47 -1.57
C VAL A 101 15.29 17.98 -2.23
N PHE A 102 15.06 17.59 -3.48
CA PHE A 102 13.79 17.77 -4.16
C PHE A 102 13.22 16.39 -4.50
N VAL A 103 11.94 16.23 -4.26
CA VAL A 103 11.20 15.03 -4.65
C VAL A 103 9.95 15.45 -5.40
N ALA A 104 9.69 14.83 -6.55
CA ALA A 104 8.44 14.93 -7.27
C ALA A 104 7.80 13.55 -7.38
N ALA A 105 6.48 13.49 -7.28
CA ALA A 105 5.73 12.25 -7.39
C ALA A 105 4.38 12.44 -8.10
N THR A 106 3.91 11.34 -8.70
CA THR A 106 2.51 11.08 -9.03
C THR A 106 2.12 9.74 -8.44
N ALA A 107 0.93 9.60 -7.89
CA ALA A 107 0.46 8.35 -7.33
C ALA A 107 -1.01 8.09 -7.65
N GLY A 108 -1.30 6.89 -8.15
CA GLY A 108 -2.61 6.30 -8.29
C GLY A 108 -2.50 4.82 -7.92
N VAL A 109 -3.43 4.30 -7.12
CA VAL A 109 -3.31 2.99 -6.45
C VAL A 109 -4.45 2.02 -6.80
N THR A 110 -5.10 2.20 -7.96
CA THR A 110 -6.17 1.30 -8.43
C THR A 110 -5.71 -0.13 -8.69
N ASN A 111 -4.41 -0.33 -8.96
CA ASN A 111 -3.74 -1.62 -9.15
C ASN A 111 -2.68 -1.88 -8.07
N CYS A 112 -2.94 -1.44 -6.84
CA CYS A 112 -2.02 -1.69 -5.72
C CYS A 112 -1.85 -3.18 -5.43
N VAL A 113 -0.64 -3.53 -4.98
CA VAL A 113 -0.22 -4.89 -4.67
C VAL A 113 0.69 -4.90 -3.45
N GLU A 114 0.67 -6.00 -2.73
CA GLU A 114 1.64 -6.29 -1.69
C GLU A 114 2.79 -7.10 -2.26
N ALA A 115 4.02 -6.69 -2.00
CA ALA A 115 5.21 -7.39 -2.49
C ALA A 115 5.27 -8.82 -1.93
N GLY A 116 5.37 -9.80 -2.81
CA GLY A 116 5.40 -11.22 -2.47
C GLY A 116 4.03 -11.91 -2.45
N GLN A 117 2.94 -11.19 -2.61
CA GLN A 117 1.62 -11.80 -2.82
C GLN A 117 1.42 -12.15 -4.29
N GLU A 118 0.84 -13.33 -4.52
CA GLU A 118 0.37 -13.70 -5.84
C GLU A 118 -0.80 -12.79 -6.25
N LEU A 119 -0.78 -12.33 -7.48
CA LEU A 119 -1.93 -11.59 -8.01
C LEU A 119 -3.11 -12.54 -8.11
N LYS A 120 -4.23 -12.22 -7.47
CA LYS A 120 -5.48 -12.98 -7.62
C LYS A 120 -5.77 -13.16 -9.12
N ASP A 121 -6.07 -14.39 -9.53
CA ASP A 121 -6.31 -14.79 -10.92
C ASP A 121 -5.07 -14.93 -11.82
N TRP A 122 -3.88 -15.19 -11.28
CA TRP A 122 -2.68 -15.44 -12.08
C TRP A 122 -2.90 -16.54 -13.14
N ASP A 123 -3.55 -17.65 -12.77
CA ASP A 123 -3.83 -18.77 -13.66
C ASP A 123 -4.81 -18.43 -14.81
N ARG A 124 -5.71 -17.47 -14.59
CA ARG A 124 -6.55 -16.92 -15.67
C ARG A 124 -5.80 -15.91 -16.54
N LYS A 125 -4.67 -15.43 -16.11
CA LYS A 125 -3.87 -14.41 -16.79
C LYS A 125 -3.02 -14.97 -17.90
N GLU A 126 -2.57 -16.22 -17.82
CA GLU A 126 -1.82 -16.85 -18.91
C GLU A 126 -2.66 -16.97 -20.19
N ALA A 127 -3.96 -17.29 -20.06
CA ALA A 127 -4.91 -17.31 -21.17
C ALA A 127 -5.44 -15.91 -21.57
N ARG A 128 -5.35 -14.93 -20.70
CA ARG A 128 -5.84 -13.56 -20.88
C ARG A 128 -4.72 -12.50 -20.91
N SER A 129 -3.45 -12.88 -20.96
CA SER A 129 -2.32 -11.95 -20.80
C SER A 129 -2.38 -10.75 -21.76
N GLN A 130 -2.90 -10.92 -22.96
CA GLN A 130 -3.11 -9.81 -23.90
C GLN A 130 -4.26 -8.88 -23.51
N GLU A 131 -5.31 -9.39 -22.86
CA GLU A 131 -6.49 -8.59 -22.46
C GLU A 131 -6.32 -7.94 -21.08
N ILE A 132 -5.49 -8.52 -20.22
CA ILE A 132 -5.22 -8.04 -18.85
C ILE A 132 -4.08 -7.03 -18.82
N TYR A 133 -3.09 -7.14 -19.70
CA TYR A 133 -2.16 -6.03 -19.96
C TYR A 133 -2.93 -4.73 -20.27
N ARG A 134 -4.10 -4.85 -20.88
CA ARG A 134 -5.02 -3.75 -21.16
C ARG A 134 -5.68 -3.11 -19.96
N LYS A 135 -5.78 -3.79 -18.80
CA LYS A 135 -6.47 -3.29 -17.59
C LYS A 135 -5.52 -2.97 -16.42
N LEU A 136 -4.23 -3.29 -16.52
CA LEU A 136 -3.28 -3.18 -15.39
C LEU A 136 -2.55 -1.84 -15.29
N VAL A 137 -2.70 -0.95 -16.25
CA VAL A 137 -2.03 0.36 -16.25
C VAL A 137 -2.78 1.43 -15.44
N ALA A 138 -3.91 1.09 -14.86
CA ALA A 138 -4.82 2.04 -14.20
C ALA A 138 -4.32 2.66 -12.88
N GLY A 139 -3.09 2.42 -12.49
CA GLY A 139 -2.47 3.05 -11.31
C GLY A 139 -0.95 2.88 -11.37
N THR A 140 -0.23 3.90 -10.99
CA THR A 140 1.24 3.89 -10.99
C THR A 140 1.73 4.90 -9.98
N ILE A 141 2.81 4.58 -9.29
CA ILE A 141 3.54 5.55 -8.48
C ILE A 141 4.85 5.87 -9.19
N ASN A 142 4.99 7.11 -9.66
CA ASN A 142 6.25 7.61 -10.19
C ASN A 142 6.90 8.53 -9.18
N ILE A 143 8.20 8.38 -8.97
CA ILE A 143 8.98 9.18 -8.01
C ILE A 143 10.29 9.62 -8.64
N ILE A 144 10.59 10.92 -8.54
CA ILE A 144 11.84 11.50 -8.99
C ILE A 144 12.48 12.20 -7.80
N ALA A 145 13.66 11.72 -7.37
CA ALA A 145 14.42 12.30 -6.27
C ALA A 145 15.69 12.96 -6.80
N VAL A 146 15.89 14.26 -6.51
CA VAL A 146 17.03 15.05 -6.95
C VAL A 146 17.95 15.32 -5.77
N SER A 147 19.19 14.83 -5.85
CA SER A 147 20.25 15.04 -4.87
C SER A 147 20.89 16.43 -5.03
N PRO A 148 21.25 17.10 -3.92
CA PRO A 148 22.03 18.34 -3.97
C PRO A 148 23.52 18.13 -4.22
N VAL A 149 24.01 16.87 -4.18
CA VAL A 149 25.41 16.50 -4.28
C VAL A 149 25.62 15.37 -5.31
N PRO A 150 26.81 15.27 -5.92
CA PRO A 150 27.17 14.14 -6.76
C PRO A 150 27.08 12.82 -5.99
N LEU A 151 26.65 11.76 -6.66
CA LEU A 151 26.53 10.41 -6.09
C LEU A 151 27.37 9.42 -6.87
N ALA A 152 28.10 8.56 -6.18
CA ALA A 152 28.67 7.37 -6.79
C ALA A 152 27.53 6.44 -7.29
N ASP A 153 27.79 5.59 -8.28
CA ASP A 153 26.78 4.69 -8.82
C ASP A 153 26.21 3.75 -7.75
N SER A 154 27.08 3.28 -6.84
CA SER A 154 26.64 2.48 -5.68
C SER A 154 25.69 3.24 -4.76
N ALA A 155 25.92 4.55 -4.57
CA ALA A 155 25.03 5.39 -3.77
C ALA A 155 23.70 5.66 -4.46
N LYS A 156 23.68 5.84 -5.80
CA LYS A 156 22.44 5.95 -6.57
C LYS A 156 21.59 4.68 -6.39
N VAL A 157 22.20 3.50 -6.51
CA VAL A 157 21.52 2.22 -6.28
C VAL A 157 21.06 2.11 -4.82
N ASN A 158 21.92 2.45 -3.86
CA ASN A 158 21.60 2.40 -2.43
C ASN A 158 20.41 3.33 -2.08
N LEU A 159 20.26 4.48 -2.74
CA LEU A 159 19.17 5.42 -2.50
C LEU A 159 17.78 4.88 -2.90
N PHE A 160 17.70 3.88 -3.79
CA PHE A 160 16.41 3.23 -4.10
C PHE A 160 15.83 2.50 -2.89
N ILE A 161 16.65 2.04 -1.94
CA ILE A 161 16.15 1.36 -0.73
C ILE A 161 15.26 2.30 0.09
N PRO A 162 15.75 3.44 0.64
CA PRO A 162 14.90 4.36 1.39
C PRO A 162 13.77 4.96 0.55
N LEU A 163 13.94 5.07 -0.76
CA LEU A 163 12.93 5.58 -1.67
C LEU A 163 11.72 4.63 -1.74
N VAL A 164 11.95 3.31 -1.91
CA VAL A 164 10.90 2.29 -1.92
C VAL A 164 10.24 2.15 -0.54
N GLU A 165 11.04 2.12 0.54
CA GLU A 165 10.53 2.04 1.91
C GLU A 165 9.63 3.24 2.25
N ALA A 166 10.07 4.45 1.91
CA ALA A 166 9.32 5.68 2.14
C ALA A 166 8.04 5.78 1.30
N LYS A 167 8.04 5.26 0.06
CA LYS A 167 6.83 5.11 -0.76
C LYS A 167 5.79 4.26 -0.03
N THR A 168 6.19 3.09 0.47
CA THR A 168 5.31 2.20 1.23
C THR A 168 4.77 2.88 2.49
N LEU A 169 5.62 3.62 3.22
CA LEU A 169 5.16 4.38 4.39
C LEU A 169 4.18 5.50 4.01
N GLY A 170 4.41 6.19 2.88
CA GLY A 170 3.49 7.22 2.37
C GLY A 170 2.11 6.65 2.01
N MET A 171 2.04 5.44 1.47
CA MET A 171 0.79 4.70 1.25
C MET A 171 0.12 4.34 2.57
N ARG A 172 0.88 3.82 3.54
CA ARG A 172 0.37 3.47 4.87
C ARG A 172 -0.16 4.66 5.66
N ASP A 173 0.42 5.84 5.51
CA ASP A 173 -0.08 7.09 6.14
C ASP A 173 -1.49 7.48 5.66
N ILE A 174 -1.91 6.93 4.52
CA ILE A 174 -3.25 7.11 3.94
C ILE A 174 -4.16 5.89 4.19
N GLY A 175 -3.62 4.85 4.83
CA GLY A 175 -4.36 3.64 5.21
C GLY A 175 -4.24 2.46 4.24
N TYR A 176 -3.35 2.52 3.24
CA TYR A 176 -3.08 1.38 2.36
C TYR A 176 -2.13 0.38 3.03
N HIS A 177 -2.43 -0.91 2.90
CA HIS A 177 -1.56 -2.00 3.39
C HIS A 177 -0.59 -2.49 2.32
N GLU A 178 -0.94 -2.28 1.08
CA GLU A 178 -0.12 -2.64 -0.07
C GLU A 178 1.19 -1.86 -0.09
N THR A 179 2.19 -2.41 -0.76
CA THR A 179 3.55 -1.85 -0.75
C THR A 179 3.87 -0.99 -1.97
N GLY A 180 2.99 -0.99 -2.96
CA GLY A 180 3.13 -0.24 -4.21
C GLY A 180 2.07 -0.64 -5.22
N THR A 181 2.34 -0.38 -6.50
CA THR A 181 1.52 -0.83 -7.63
C THR A 181 2.30 -1.80 -8.52
N THR A 182 1.63 -2.40 -9.50
CA THR A 182 2.26 -3.34 -10.45
C THR A 182 3.24 -2.68 -11.42
N SER A 183 3.29 -1.33 -11.47
CA SER A 183 4.02 -0.57 -12.50
C SER A 183 4.80 0.63 -11.97
N ASP A 184 5.16 0.63 -10.70
CA ASP A 184 5.91 1.73 -10.09
C ASP A 184 7.23 2.02 -10.82
N ALA A 185 7.55 3.30 -11.02
CA ALA A 185 8.79 3.71 -11.62
C ALA A 185 9.44 4.86 -10.85
N MET A 186 10.78 4.86 -10.81
CA MET A 186 11.53 5.77 -9.96
C MET A 186 12.80 6.26 -10.63
N ALA A 187 13.23 7.48 -10.25
CA ALA A 187 14.52 8.04 -10.66
C ALA A 187 15.26 8.64 -9.47
N VAL A 188 16.55 8.42 -9.47
CA VAL A 188 17.56 9.13 -8.68
C VAL A 188 18.34 10.02 -9.61
N VAL A 189 18.37 11.33 -9.32
CA VAL A 189 19.03 12.36 -10.10
C VAL A 189 20.12 13.01 -9.25
N SER A 190 21.35 13.12 -9.78
CA SER A 190 22.45 13.76 -9.07
C SER A 190 23.29 14.62 -10.01
N PRO A 191 23.88 15.72 -9.53
CA PRO A 191 24.84 16.47 -10.32
C PRO A 191 26.05 15.59 -10.68
N ARG A 192 26.72 15.94 -11.76
CA ARG A 192 27.97 15.27 -12.18
C ARG A 192 29.12 15.71 -11.28
N GLY A 193 30.03 14.80 -10.97
CA GLY A 193 31.20 15.10 -10.16
C GLY A 193 32.16 13.93 -10.11
N GLU A 194 33.48 14.21 -9.98
CA GLU A 194 34.52 13.18 -9.94
C GLU A 194 34.51 12.37 -8.63
N LEU A 195 34.09 13.00 -7.51
CA LEU A 195 33.98 12.36 -6.19
C LEU A 195 32.54 12.46 -5.75
N GLY A 196 31.77 11.39 -5.96
CA GLY A 196 30.40 11.27 -5.49
C GLY A 196 30.32 10.72 -4.06
N GLU A 197 29.29 11.13 -3.32
CA GLU A 197 28.96 10.51 -2.03
C GLU A 197 28.81 9.00 -2.20
N PRO A 198 29.51 8.18 -1.38
CA PRO A 198 29.49 6.73 -1.55
C PRO A 198 28.26 6.05 -0.90
N PHE A 199 27.58 6.75 0.01
CA PHE A 199 26.43 6.22 0.77
C PHE A 199 25.22 7.14 0.70
N ALA A 200 24.03 6.55 0.54
CA ALA A 200 22.77 7.30 0.46
C ALA A 200 21.59 6.59 1.17
N GLY A 201 21.89 5.67 2.10
CA GLY A 201 20.89 5.02 2.94
C GLY A 201 20.30 5.94 4.00
N THR A 202 19.31 5.48 4.76
CA THR A 202 18.63 6.26 5.82
C THR A 202 19.51 6.65 7.00
N GLY A 203 20.73 6.10 7.10
CA GLY A 203 21.73 6.46 8.11
C GLY A 203 22.47 7.77 7.81
N VAL A 204 22.30 8.37 6.63
CA VAL A 204 22.93 9.64 6.24
C VAL A 204 21.88 10.71 5.94
N PRO A 205 22.23 12.02 6.08
CA PRO A 205 21.28 13.12 5.89
C PRO A 205 20.57 13.09 4.55
N LEU A 206 21.24 12.73 3.46
CA LEU A 206 20.65 12.62 2.12
C LEU A 206 19.54 11.56 2.06
N GLY A 207 19.82 10.34 2.48
CA GLY A 207 18.84 9.25 2.45
C GLY A 207 17.63 9.53 3.35
N LEU A 208 17.87 10.12 4.54
CA LEU A 208 16.79 10.53 5.43
C LEU A 208 15.95 11.67 4.84
N ALA A 209 16.58 12.66 4.19
CA ALA A 209 15.85 13.75 3.52
C ALA A 209 15.00 13.20 2.35
N VAL A 210 15.56 12.33 1.51
CA VAL A 210 14.83 11.68 0.40
C VAL A 210 13.66 10.87 0.93
N ALA A 211 13.85 10.05 1.97
CA ALA A 211 12.77 9.28 2.57
C ALA A 211 11.61 10.16 3.08
N ARG A 212 11.92 11.26 3.79
CA ARG A 212 10.91 12.24 4.23
C ARG A 212 10.15 12.84 3.06
N GLY A 213 10.87 13.25 2.00
CA GLY A 213 10.27 13.86 0.81
C GLY A 213 9.37 12.91 0.04
N VAL A 214 9.80 11.67 -0.14
CA VAL A 214 9.02 10.63 -0.82
C VAL A 214 7.75 10.31 -0.04
N ARG A 215 7.87 10.05 1.27
CA ARG A 215 6.72 9.78 2.13
C ARG A 215 5.69 10.92 2.08
N GLN A 216 6.17 12.17 2.15
CA GLN A 216 5.31 13.35 2.05
C GLN A 216 4.67 13.49 0.68
N ALA A 217 5.43 13.40 -0.41
CA ALA A 217 4.92 13.59 -1.77
C ALA A 217 3.91 12.53 -2.18
N VAL A 218 4.18 11.25 -1.87
CA VAL A 218 3.27 10.13 -2.17
C VAL A 218 1.96 10.26 -1.38
N ALA A 219 2.04 10.51 -0.06
CA ALA A 219 0.85 10.73 0.75
C ALA A 219 0.02 11.92 0.25
N GLU A 220 0.67 13.01 -0.19
CA GLU A 220 -0.02 14.18 -0.75
C GLU A 220 -0.70 13.89 -2.08
N CYS A 221 -0.06 13.13 -2.99
CA CYS A 221 -0.69 12.67 -4.23
C CYS A 221 -2.00 11.92 -3.96
N LEU A 222 -1.98 10.98 -3.03
CA LEU A 222 -3.14 10.16 -2.68
C LEU A 222 -4.25 10.97 -2.01
N ARG A 223 -3.92 11.92 -1.13
CA ARG A 223 -4.90 12.84 -0.54
C ARG A 223 -5.59 13.71 -1.60
N LYS A 224 -4.83 14.27 -2.53
CA LYS A 224 -5.36 15.12 -3.62
C LYS A 224 -6.33 14.36 -4.51
N ARG A 225 -6.06 13.10 -4.76
CA ARG A 225 -6.96 12.23 -5.53
C ARG A 225 -8.23 11.86 -4.76
N GLY A 226 -8.24 12.03 -3.43
CA GLY A 226 -9.33 11.60 -2.57
C GLY A 226 -9.46 10.07 -2.53
N GLU A 227 -8.41 9.36 -2.89
CA GLU A 227 -8.37 7.91 -2.80
C GLU A 227 -8.52 7.46 -1.36
N ARG A 228 -9.36 6.47 -1.19
CA ARG A 228 -9.52 5.78 0.09
C ARG A 228 -9.16 4.32 -0.10
N PRO A 229 -8.48 3.71 0.88
CA PRO A 229 -8.28 2.27 0.87
C PRO A 229 -9.64 1.58 0.71
N LYS A 230 -9.66 0.45 0.03
CA LYS A 230 -10.83 -0.41 0.05
C LYS A 230 -11.16 -0.71 1.52
N PRO A 231 -12.44 -0.76 1.89
CA PRO A 231 -12.82 -1.24 3.22
C PRO A 231 -12.03 -2.51 3.53
N GLN A 232 -11.42 -2.55 4.69
CA GLN A 232 -10.70 -3.75 5.10
C GLN A 232 -11.72 -4.87 5.30
N ASP A 233 -11.39 -6.06 4.82
CA ASP A 233 -12.19 -7.25 4.98
C ASP A 233 -11.58 -8.07 6.13
N ALA A 234 -12.30 -8.15 7.24
CA ALA A 234 -11.89 -8.87 8.43
C ALA A 234 -11.61 -10.35 8.13
N LEU A 235 -12.35 -10.97 7.21
CA LEU A 235 -12.14 -12.37 6.82
C LEU A 235 -10.79 -12.56 6.12
N VAL A 236 -10.42 -11.64 5.23
CA VAL A 236 -9.11 -11.66 4.57
C VAL A 236 -8.00 -11.52 5.60
N MET A 237 -8.15 -10.61 6.57
CA MET A 237 -7.14 -10.39 7.61
C MET A 237 -7.01 -11.61 8.53
N LEU A 238 -8.12 -12.19 8.98
CA LEU A 238 -8.11 -13.37 9.85
C LEU A 238 -7.59 -14.61 9.11
N ALA A 239 -7.95 -14.80 7.83
CA ALA A 239 -7.40 -15.87 7.01
C ALA A 239 -5.88 -15.77 6.85
N ALA A 240 -5.35 -14.56 6.61
CA ALA A 240 -3.91 -14.29 6.56
C ALA A 240 -3.22 -14.54 7.92
N ALA A 241 -3.94 -14.34 9.02
CA ALA A 241 -3.47 -14.65 10.38
C ALA A 241 -3.65 -16.13 10.78
N GLY A 242 -4.15 -16.99 9.89
CA GLY A 242 -4.27 -18.43 10.09
C GLY A 242 -5.64 -18.92 10.50
N VAL A 243 -6.70 -18.10 10.39
CA VAL A 243 -8.11 -18.49 10.69
C VAL A 243 -8.97 -18.28 9.43
N PRO A 244 -9.03 -19.24 8.52
CA PRO A 244 -9.91 -19.18 7.35
C PRO A 244 -11.39 -19.32 7.72
N ALA A 245 -12.29 -18.94 6.81
CA ALA A 245 -13.73 -19.01 7.01
C ALA A 245 -14.26 -20.43 7.34
N SER A 246 -13.58 -21.48 6.88
CA SER A 246 -13.90 -22.86 7.25
C SER A 246 -13.73 -23.11 8.75
N ASP A 247 -12.67 -22.61 9.36
CA ASP A 247 -12.43 -22.76 10.80
C ASP A 247 -13.44 -21.92 11.61
N MET A 248 -13.91 -20.80 11.07
CA MET A 248 -14.96 -19.98 11.65
C MET A 248 -16.31 -20.71 11.64
N TRP A 249 -16.60 -21.45 10.56
CA TRP A 249 -17.78 -22.31 10.48
C TRP A 249 -17.71 -23.44 11.51
N ASP A 250 -16.56 -24.08 11.67
CA ASP A 250 -16.37 -25.10 12.69
C ASP A 250 -16.67 -24.55 14.10
N CYS A 251 -16.23 -23.32 14.41
CA CYS A 251 -16.57 -22.64 15.66
C CYS A 251 -18.08 -22.37 15.80
N ALA A 252 -18.75 -21.92 14.74
CA ALA A 252 -20.20 -21.67 14.74
C ALA A 252 -21.00 -22.97 14.95
N SER A 253 -20.53 -24.07 14.37
CA SER A 253 -21.14 -25.41 14.56
C SER A 253 -21.02 -25.87 16.01
N VAL A 254 -19.93 -25.56 16.71
CA VAL A 254 -19.75 -25.84 18.15
C VAL A 254 -20.78 -25.06 18.99
N LEU A 255 -21.19 -23.86 18.55
CA LEU A 255 -22.25 -23.06 19.18
C LEU A 255 -23.68 -23.55 18.81
N GLY A 256 -23.81 -24.62 18.03
CA GLY A 256 -25.08 -25.27 17.73
C GLY A 256 -25.69 -24.91 16.38
N LEU A 257 -25.03 -24.19 15.48
CA LEU A 257 -25.54 -24.02 14.12
C LEU A 257 -25.47 -25.35 13.35
N GLY A 258 -26.57 -25.69 12.69
CA GLY A 258 -26.67 -26.87 11.83
C GLY A 258 -26.28 -26.56 10.38
N ASP A 259 -25.96 -27.60 9.60
CA ASP A 259 -25.49 -27.45 8.20
C ASP A 259 -26.42 -26.61 7.30
N GLN A 260 -27.75 -26.64 7.57
CA GLN A 260 -28.71 -25.83 6.82
C GLN A 260 -28.54 -24.32 7.03
N GLN A 261 -27.82 -23.88 8.08
CA GLN A 261 -27.59 -22.48 8.43
C GLN A 261 -26.24 -21.97 7.91
N GLN A 262 -25.42 -22.85 7.30
CA GLN A 262 -24.08 -22.49 6.86
C GLN A 262 -24.07 -21.35 5.83
N ALA A 263 -25.00 -21.38 4.86
CA ALA A 263 -25.07 -20.34 3.83
C ALA A 263 -25.41 -18.97 4.43
N ASP A 264 -26.41 -18.92 5.34
CA ASP A 264 -26.83 -17.71 6.05
C ASP A 264 -25.70 -17.19 6.96
N PHE A 265 -25.00 -18.09 7.67
CA PHE A 265 -23.84 -17.72 8.47
C PHE A 265 -22.75 -17.06 7.63
N LEU A 266 -22.38 -17.66 6.50
CA LEU A 266 -21.33 -17.10 5.63
C LEU A 266 -21.73 -15.75 5.02
N GLU A 267 -23.02 -15.57 4.66
CA GLU A 267 -23.53 -14.29 4.16
C GLU A 267 -23.46 -13.20 5.24
N LYS A 268 -23.98 -13.45 6.44
CA LYS A 268 -23.92 -12.51 7.57
C LYS A 268 -22.47 -12.23 8.02
N LEU A 269 -21.63 -13.27 8.03
CA LEU A 269 -20.21 -13.13 8.32
C LEU A 269 -19.52 -12.17 7.33
N ALA A 270 -19.82 -12.29 6.03
CA ALA A 270 -19.27 -11.41 5.02
C ALA A 270 -19.75 -9.95 5.17
N VAL A 271 -21.00 -9.73 5.59
CA VAL A 271 -21.53 -8.39 5.89
C VAL A 271 -20.82 -7.77 7.10
N MET A 272 -20.68 -8.52 8.19
CA MET A 272 -20.00 -8.02 9.40
C MET A 272 -18.50 -7.83 9.18
N ALA A 273 -17.88 -8.61 8.33
CA ALA A 273 -16.44 -8.53 8.04
C ALA A 273 -16.00 -7.22 7.37
N VAL A 274 -16.92 -6.46 6.79
CA VAL A 274 -16.63 -5.15 6.18
C VAL A 274 -17.18 -3.98 7.00
N ASP A 275 -17.81 -4.26 8.15
CA ASP A 275 -18.22 -3.21 9.09
C ASP A 275 -16.99 -2.48 9.65
N PRO A 276 -16.95 -1.14 9.60
CA PRO A 276 -15.79 -0.37 10.02
C PRO A 276 -15.37 -0.58 11.48
N ASP A 277 -16.33 -0.72 12.40
CA ASP A 277 -16.04 -0.89 13.83
C ASP A 277 -15.52 -2.31 14.10
N VAL A 278 -16.10 -3.32 13.45
CA VAL A 278 -15.62 -4.71 13.50
C VAL A 278 -14.20 -4.81 12.95
N CYS A 279 -13.95 -4.21 11.81
CA CYS A 279 -12.60 -4.16 11.23
C CYS A 279 -11.61 -3.47 12.17
N ALA A 280 -11.96 -2.34 12.78
CA ALA A 280 -11.08 -1.62 13.71
C ALA A 280 -10.70 -2.47 14.93
N LEU A 281 -11.66 -3.21 15.50
CA LEU A 281 -11.42 -4.13 16.63
C LEU A 281 -10.52 -5.30 16.22
N ILE A 282 -10.72 -5.88 15.03
CA ILE A 282 -9.89 -6.98 14.52
C ILE A 282 -8.48 -6.49 14.22
N ILE A 283 -8.30 -5.31 13.63
CA ILE A 283 -6.98 -4.70 13.43
C ILE A 283 -6.27 -4.51 14.77
N GLY A 284 -6.97 -3.98 15.77
CA GLY A 284 -6.44 -3.84 17.13
C GLY A 284 -5.98 -5.18 17.72
N ALA A 285 -6.76 -6.24 17.51
CA ALA A 285 -6.43 -7.60 17.93
C ALA A 285 -5.18 -8.15 17.24
N LEU A 286 -5.09 -7.99 15.93
CA LEU A 286 -3.93 -8.43 15.13
C LEU A 286 -2.67 -7.68 15.56
N ALA A 287 -2.77 -6.38 15.79
CA ALA A 287 -1.65 -5.54 16.28
C ALA A 287 -1.22 -5.97 17.69
N ALA A 288 -2.17 -6.23 18.59
CA ALA A 288 -1.90 -6.72 19.94
C ALA A 288 -1.23 -8.12 19.90
N GLY A 289 -1.70 -9.02 19.02
CA GLY A 289 -1.08 -10.32 18.82
C GLY A 289 0.37 -10.22 18.35
N GLN A 290 0.68 -9.30 17.43
CA GLN A 290 2.06 -9.05 17.00
C GLN A 290 2.92 -8.41 18.11
N ALA A 291 2.36 -7.54 18.92
CA ALA A 291 3.04 -6.92 20.05
C ALA A 291 3.36 -7.94 21.15
N SER A 292 2.43 -8.85 21.46
CA SER A 292 2.64 -9.96 22.39
C SER A 292 3.76 -10.89 21.90
N HIS A 293 3.76 -11.24 20.61
CA HIS A 293 4.81 -12.09 20.01
C HIS A 293 6.20 -11.46 20.10
N LYS A 294 6.27 -10.14 20.11
CA LYS A 294 7.52 -9.37 20.30
C LYS A 294 7.82 -9.05 21.77
N GLN A 295 7.07 -9.61 22.71
CA GLN A 295 7.16 -9.32 24.16
C GLN A 295 7.02 -7.83 24.50
N LEU A 296 6.31 -7.06 23.66
CA LEU A 296 6.04 -5.63 23.88
C LEU A 296 4.84 -5.41 24.80
N LEU A 297 3.95 -6.39 24.90
CA LEU A 297 2.79 -6.40 25.78
C LEU A 297 2.84 -7.69 26.61
N CYS A 298 3.07 -7.57 27.88
CA CYS A 298 3.01 -8.66 28.85
C CYS A 298 2.51 -8.10 30.20
N ASN A 299 1.90 -8.94 31.00
CA ASN A 299 1.55 -8.59 32.38
C ASN A 299 2.81 -8.52 33.26
N GLN A 300 2.63 -8.22 34.56
CA GLN A 300 3.73 -8.16 35.52
C GLN A 300 4.47 -9.51 35.68
N ASP A 301 3.82 -10.61 35.36
CA ASP A 301 4.36 -11.98 35.42
C ASP A 301 5.05 -12.39 34.10
N GLY A 302 5.05 -11.50 33.07
CA GLY A 302 5.68 -11.77 31.77
C GLY A 302 4.87 -12.66 30.84
N ASP A 303 3.58 -12.93 31.15
CA ASP A 303 2.69 -13.74 30.32
C ASP A 303 2.03 -12.85 29.24
N PRO A 304 2.39 -13.03 27.97
CA PRO A 304 1.81 -12.25 26.86
C PRO A 304 0.34 -12.55 26.60
N ASP A 305 -0.16 -13.70 27.05
CA ASP A 305 -1.53 -14.15 26.78
C ASP A 305 -2.58 -13.58 27.74
N SER A 306 -2.16 -13.03 28.90
CA SER A 306 -3.06 -12.52 29.92
C SER A 306 -3.84 -11.25 29.54
N LEU A 307 -3.39 -10.51 28.52
CA LEU A 307 -4.08 -9.30 28.04
C LEU A 307 -5.33 -9.59 27.19
N THR A 308 -5.60 -10.85 26.86
CA THR A 308 -6.66 -11.24 25.92
C THR A 308 -7.71 -12.20 26.50
N ASP A 309 -7.74 -12.36 27.83
CA ASP A 309 -8.67 -13.28 28.54
C ASP A 309 -10.16 -12.99 28.26
N GLY A 310 -10.68 -13.45 27.12
CA GLY A 310 -12.09 -13.37 26.75
C GLY A 310 -12.64 -11.96 26.53
N THR A 311 -11.96 -10.91 27.03
CA THR A 311 -12.44 -9.51 26.96
C THR A 311 -12.59 -9.04 25.52
N LEU A 312 -11.64 -9.36 24.65
CA LEU A 312 -11.66 -8.92 23.25
C LEU A 312 -12.76 -9.62 22.46
N SER A 313 -12.94 -10.93 22.66
CA SER A 313 -14.01 -11.70 22.03
C SER A 313 -15.39 -11.20 22.46
N CYS A 314 -15.59 -10.94 23.74
CA CYS A 314 -16.83 -10.37 24.27
C CYS A 314 -17.10 -8.97 23.73
N LEU A 315 -16.11 -8.07 23.71
CA LEU A 315 -16.26 -6.73 23.15
C LEU A 315 -16.66 -6.74 21.67
N LEU A 316 -16.04 -7.60 20.88
CA LEU A 316 -16.35 -7.72 19.46
C LEU A 316 -17.72 -8.34 19.24
N ALA A 317 -18.04 -9.41 19.93
CA ALA A 317 -19.33 -10.07 19.84
C ALA A 317 -20.49 -9.19 20.36
N GLY A 318 -20.28 -8.48 21.47
CA GLY A 318 -21.23 -7.54 22.02
C GLY A 318 -21.50 -6.34 21.10
N ARG A 319 -20.49 -5.88 20.35
CA ARG A 319 -20.67 -4.86 19.29
C ARG A 319 -21.56 -5.34 18.15
N ILE A 320 -21.55 -6.64 17.85
CA ILE A 320 -22.34 -7.26 16.77
C ILE A 320 -23.75 -7.63 17.25
N SER A 321 -23.89 -8.25 18.41
CA SER A 321 -25.16 -8.82 18.90
C SER A 321 -25.37 -8.68 20.41
N GLU A 322 -24.93 -7.55 20.98
CA GLU A 322 -25.15 -7.21 22.40
C GLU A 322 -24.85 -8.40 23.37
N GLN A 323 -25.68 -8.59 24.41
CA GLN A 323 -25.46 -9.61 25.46
C GLN A 323 -25.45 -11.04 24.92
N ARG A 324 -26.25 -11.35 23.89
CA ARG A 324 -26.28 -12.70 23.29
C ARG A 324 -24.94 -13.03 22.61
N GLY A 325 -24.34 -12.03 21.96
CA GLY A 325 -23.00 -12.18 21.37
C GLY A 325 -21.94 -12.42 22.44
N GLU A 326 -21.98 -11.66 23.53
CA GLU A 326 -21.05 -11.83 24.65
C GLU A 326 -21.12 -13.21 25.28
N ASP A 327 -22.34 -13.74 25.54
CA ASP A 327 -22.55 -15.07 26.10
C ASP A 327 -21.98 -16.16 25.16
N ALA A 328 -22.25 -16.07 23.86
CA ALA A 328 -21.71 -16.99 22.85
C ALA A 328 -20.18 -16.91 22.74
N ALA A 329 -19.60 -15.71 22.90
CA ALA A 329 -18.14 -15.53 22.92
C ALA A 329 -17.50 -16.21 24.13
N MET A 330 -18.12 -16.11 25.29
CA MET A 330 -17.65 -16.80 26.51
C MET A 330 -17.70 -18.33 26.35
N ASP A 331 -18.72 -18.86 25.66
CA ASP A 331 -18.78 -20.28 25.36
C ASP A 331 -17.63 -20.73 24.46
N LEU A 332 -17.32 -19.97 23.39
CA LEU A 332 -16.16 -20.28 22.53
C LEU A 332 -14.82 -20.16 23.28
N GLU A 333 -14.66 -19.17 24.15
CA GLU A 333 -13.47 -19.04 24.98
C GLU A 333 -13.27 -20.22 25.93
N ASN A 334 -14.36 -20.76 26.48
CA ASN A 334 -14.35 -21.94 27.34
C ASN A 334 -14.02 -23.23 26.55
N MET A 335 -14.64 -23.40 25.38
CA MET A 335 -14.52 -24.60 24.54
C MET A 335 -13.20 -24.60 23.72
N ARG A 336 -12.72 -23.42 23.32
CA ARG A 336 -11.49 -23.20 22.57
C ARG A 336 -11.32 -24.10 21.33
N PRO A 337 -12.24 -24.10 20.36
CA PRO A 337 -12.18 -24.97 19.19
C PRO A 337 -10.94 -24.74 18.31
N LEU A 338 -10.33 -23.52 18.34
CA LEU A 338 -9.10 -23.21 17.62
C LEU A 338 -7.81 -23.56 18.39
N LYS A 339 -7.92 -24.15 19.61
CA LYS A 339 -6.77 -24.54 20.41
C LYS A 339 -5.85 -25.49 19.64
N GLY A 340 -4.55 -25.16 19.62
CA GLY A 340 -3.53 -25.93 18.89
C GLY A 340 -3.22 -25.41 17.49
N ARG A 341 -3.97 -24.43 16.98
CA ARG A 341 -3.55 -23.67 15.80
C ARG A 341 -2.32 -22.80 16.13
N LYS A 342 -1.47 -22.56 15.14
CA LYS A 342 -0.29 -21.66 15.29
C LYS A 342 -0.69 -20.20 15.12
N ILE A 343 -1.61 -19.73 15.96
CA ILE A 343 -2.13 -18.36 15.98
C ILE A 343 -1.94 -17.75 17.36
N SER A 344 -1.90 -16.41 17.45
CA SER A 344 -1.85 -15.74 18.76
C SER A 344 -3.23 -15.76 19.45
N ARG A 345 -3.24 -15.63 20.78
CA ARG A 345 -4.50 -15.53 21.56
C ARG A 345 -5.37 -14.35 21.11
N ALA A 346 -4.77 -13.23 20.73
CA ALA A 346 -5.53 -12.08 20.23
C ALA A 346 -6.23 -12.37 18.89
N VAL A 347 -5.60 -13.14 18.00
CA VAL A 347 -6.21 -13.60 16.74
C VAL A 347 -7.34 -14.60 17.02
N GLU A 348 -7.12 -15.54 17.93
CA GLU A 348 -8.12 -16.51 18.38
C GLU A 348 -9.35 -15.80 18.97
N ALA A 349 -9.15 -14.84 19.88
CA ALA A 349 -10.22 -14.04 20.49
C ALA A 349 -10.99 -13.17 19.46
N ALA A 350 -10.29 -12.59 18.49
CA ALA A 350 -10.93 -11.85 17.40
C ALA A 350 -11.83 -12.74 16.53
N ALA A 351 -11.36 -13.94 16.21
CA ALA A 351 -12.17 -14.92 15.46
C ALA A 351 -13.40 -15.37 16.28
N TYR A 352 -13.21 -15.68 17.55
CA TYR A 352 -14.32 -16.06 18.42
C TYR A 352 -15.37 -14.94 18.56
N GLY A 353 -14.95 -13.70 18.75
CA GLY A 353 -15.86 -12.57 18.85
C GLY A 353 -16.69 -12.35 17.58
N LEU A 354 -16.06 -12.44 16.41
CA LEU A 354 -16.76 -12.31 15.13
C LEU A 354 -17.77 -13.46 14.92
N VAL A 355 -17.34 -14.70 15.13
CA VAL A 355 -18.21 -15.89 15.01
C VAL A 355 -19.37 -15.86 15.99
N ALA A 356 -19.10 -15.58 17.25
CA ALA A 356 -20.11 -15.53 18.31
C ALA A 356 -21.18 -14.47 18.02
N GLY A 357 -20.77 -13.25 17.64
CA GLY A 357 -21.70 -12.18 17.29
C GLY A 357 -22.61 -12.55 16.12
N VAL A 358 -22.05 -13.12 15.04
CA VAL A 358 -22.84 -13.55 13.87
C VAL A 358 -23.76 -14.73 14.23
N THR A 359 -23.27 -15.71 14.98
CA THR A 359 -24.09 -16.85 15.43
C THR A 359 -25.28 -16.40 16.27
N ALA A 360 -25.06 -15.43 17.17
CA ALA A 360 -26.11 -14.89 18.03
C ALA A 360 -27.20 -14.14 17.23
N ILE A 361 -26.88 -13.50 16.12
CA ILE A 361 -27.88 -12.91 15.19
C ILE A 361 -28.79 -14.05 14.65
N ILE A 362 -28.18 -15.12 14.12
CA ILE A 362 -28.90 -16.20 13.46
C ILE A 362 -29.79 -16.96 14.43
N THR A 363 -29.32 -17.24 15.64
CA THR A 363 -30.08 -17.91 16.67
C THR A 363 -31.20 -17.03 17.20
N GLY A 364 -30.99 -15.71 17.32
CA GLY A 364 -32.02 -14.77 17.75
C GLY A 364 -33.16 -14.60 16.74
N GLU A 365 -32.89 -14.60 15.45
CA GLU A 365 -33.89 -14.53 14.38
C GLU A 365 -34.80 -15.79 14.32
N ASN A 366 -34.34 -16.92 14.84
CA ASN A 366 -35.11 -18.15 14.86
C ASN A 366 -36.04 -18.29 16.12
N GLU A 367 -35.88 -17.37 17.08
CA GLU A 367 -36.70 -17.35 18.31
C GLU A 367 -37.86 -16.33 18.26
N GLU A 368 -37.88 -15.43 17.28
CA GLU A 368 -38.96 -14.49 16.97
C GLU A 368 -39.92 -15.09 15.93
#